data_efe3b63fc8ddc6f6591017403251b43c
#
_entry.id   efe3b63fc8ddc6f6591017403251b43c
#
_cell.length_a   1.000
_cell.length_b   1.000
_cell.length_c   1.000
_cell.angle_alpha   90.00
_cell.angle_beta   90.00
_cell.angle_gamma   90.00
#
_symmetry.space_group_name_H-M   'P 1'
#
loop_
_entity.id
_entity.type
_entity.pdbx_description
1 polymer ?
#
loop_
_entity_poly.entity_id
_entity_poly.type
_entity_poly.pdbx_seq_one_letter_code
_entity_poly.pdbx_strand_id
1 'polypeptide(L)'
;ARKLGIGLQDVKSSRKNSILIVGQHERSLQWQNQPTTRTWLSQKVAEIQKYTDRPIIFRPHPRHPIGTAPIPGIIFEQPNKIPGTYDKFDIAFDHHCVISHNSGPGTQAAIAGIPIICDKTSLAHPLSSSISKINEIFLPDRQNWFHQILHTEWTVDEISQGIPQKRILNVLNR
;
A
#
# COMPACT_ATOMS: atom_id res chain seq x y z
N ALA A 1 13.26 -6.80 -12.47
CA ALA A 1 13.24 -7.46 -11.16
C ALA A 1 14.65 -7.63 -10.57
N ARG A 2 15.55 -8.37 -11.22
CA ARG A 2 16.90 -8.63 -10.68
C ARG A 2 17.69 -7.36 -10.38
N LYS A 3 17.66 -6.34 -11.25
CA LYS A 3 18.37 -5.06 -11.05
C LYS A 3 17.83 -4.23 -9.88
N LEU A 4 16.52 -4.34 -9.62
CA LEU A 4 15.85 -3.60 -8.55
C LEU A 4 15.85 -4.35 -7.21
N GLY A 5 16.28 -5.62 -7.18
CA GLY A 5 16.23 -6.47 -5.98
C GLY A 5 14.80 -6.77 -5.51
N ILE A 6 13.80 -6.60 -6.40
CA ILE A 6 12.39 -6.81 -6.07
C ILE A 6 11.95 -8.17 -6.60
N GLY A 7 11.31 -8.97 -5.75
CA GLY A 7 10.73 -10.27 -6.10
C GLY A 7 9.43 -10.53 -5.37
N LEU A 8 8.51 -11.24 -6.02
CA LEU A 8 7.30 -11.72 -5.34
C LEU A 8 7.70 -12.68 -4.22
N GLN A 9 7.11 -12.45 -3.04
CA GLN A 9 7.18 -13.39 -1.93
C GLN A 9 5.95 -14.30 -1.97
N ASP A 10 6.06 -15.48 -1.39
CA ASP A 10 4.92 -16.39 -1.25
C ASP A 10 3.80 -15.75 -0.42
N VAL A 11 2.57 -16.19 -0.69
CA VAL A 11 1.42 -15.76 0.12
C VAL A 11 1.62 -16.23 1.55
N LYS A 12 1.62 -15.28 2.50
CA LYS A 12 1.82 -15.60 3.90
C LYS A 12 0.63 -16.40 4.46
N SER A 13 0.88 -17.63 4.84
CA SER A 13 -0.11 -18.53 5.46
C SER A 13 -0.38 -18.15 6.93
N SER A 14 0.66 -17.73 7.66
CA SER A 14 0.53 -17.25 9.05
C SER A 14 0.57 -15.73 9.07
N ARG A 15 -0.50 -15.13 9.58
CA ARG A 15 -0.68 -13.68 9.68
C ARG A 15 -1.31 -13.31 11.04
N LYS A 16 -0.99 -12.12 11.54
CA LYS A 16 -1.68 -11.55 12.70
C LYS A 16 -3.16 -11.36 12.41
N ASN A 17 -3.96 -11.45 13.46
CA ASN A 17 -5.42 -11.24 13.36
C ASN A 17 -5.83 -9.76 13.21
N SER A 18 -4.89 -8.84 13.04
CA SER A 18 -5.14 -7.40 12.92
C SER A 18 -5.18 -6.92 11.47
N ILE A 19 -5.87 -5.81 11.25
CA ILE A 19 -5.93 -5.08 9.98
C ILE A 19 -4.97 -3.89 10.08
N LEU A 20 -4.12 -3.72 9.09
CA LEU A 20 -3.24 -2.57 9.01
C LEU A 20 -3.79 -1.54 8.02
N ILE A 21 -4.09 -0.33 8.49
CA ILE A 21 -4.39 0.82 7.62
C ILE A 21 -3.11 1.65 7.52
N VAL A 22 -2.66 1.92 6.31
CA VAL A 22 -1.49 2.77 6.05
C VAL A 22 -1.91 4.14 5.52
N GLY A 23 -1.43 5.18 6.18
CA GLY A 23 -1.72 6.56 5.83
C GLY A 23 -1.03 7.01 4.54
N GLN A 24 -1.53 8.10 3.98
CA GLN A 24 -0.95 8.78 2.83
C GLN A 24 -0.75 10.26 3.16
N HIS A 25 0.20 10.90 2.49
CA HIS A 25 0.43 12.31 2.67
C HIS A 25 -0.68 13.14 1.99
N GLU A 26 -1.40 13.99 2.73
CA GLU A 26 -2.54 14.78 2.23
C GLU A 26 -2.17 15.74 1.08
N ARG A 27 -0.91 16.18 1.02
CA ARG A 27 -0.42 17.04 -0.07
C ARG A 27 0.03 16.25 -1.31
N SER A 28 -0.12 14.92 -1.34
CA SER A 28 0.19 14.15 -2.53
C SER A 28 -0.88 14.36 -3.61
N LEU A 29 -0.48 14.29 -4.87
CA LEU A 29 -1.40 14.38 -6.01
C LEU A 29 -2.50 13.31 -5.94
N GLN A 30 -2.19 12.14 -5.42
CA GLN A 30 -3.12 11.03 -5.27
C GLN A 30 -4.16 11.26 -4.17
N TRP A 31 -4.00 12.27 -3.32
CA TRP A 31 -4.95 12.63 -2.27
C TRP A 31 -5.86 13.79 -2.65
N GLN A 32 -5.71 14.34 -3.85
CA GLN A 32 -6.56 15.45 -4.31
C GLN A 32 -8.04 15.06 -4.27
N ASN A 33 -8.87 15.99 -3.81
CA ASN A 33 -10.31 15.81 -3.63
C ASN A 33 -10.71 14.75 -2.58
N GLN A 34 -9.78 14.29 -1.76
CA GLN A 34 -10.07 13.43 -0.61
C GLN A 34 -10.32 14.29 0.64
N PRO A 35 -11.11 13.79 1.61
CA PRO A 35 -11.24 14.42 2.92
C PRO A 35 -9.89 14.41 3.66
N THR A 36 -9.81 15.08 4.82
CA THR A 36 -8.61 14.95 5.66
C THR A 36 -8.33 13.47 5.97
N THR A 37 -7.06 13.10 6.14
CA THR A 37 -6.69 11.71 6.52
C THR A 37 -7.46 11.24 7.74
N ARG A 38 -7.70 12.13 8.70
CA ARG A 38 -8.46 11.81 9.92
C ARG A 38 -9.92 11.45 9.60
N THR A 39 -10.58 12.24 8.78
CA THR A 39 -11.97 11.98 8.36
C THR A 39 -12.07 10.69 7.56
N TRP A 40 -11.18 10.51 6.58
CA TRP A 40 -11.09 9.29 5.78
C TRP A 40 -10.88 8.05 6.66
N LEU A 41 -9.94 8.14 7.62
CA LEU A 41 -9.65 7.03 8.54
C LEU A 41 -10.86 6.68 9.40
N SER A 42 -11.55 7.68 9.97
CA SER A 42 -12.76 7.44 10.78
C SER A 42 -13.86 6.77 9.96
N GLN A 43 -14.05 7.18 8.70
CA GLN A 43 -15.00 6.56 7.79
C GLN A 43 -14.62 5.09 7.48
N LYS A 44 -13.33 4.82 7.23
CA LYS A 44 -12.84 3.46 6.98
C LYS A 44 -12.98 2.55 8.19
N VAL A 45 -12.69 3.06 9.38
CA VAL A 45 -12.88 2.30 10.63
C VAL A 45 -14.35 1.94 10.82
N ALA A 46 -15.26 2.90 10.68
CA ALA A 46 -16.70 2.66 10.80
C ALA A 46 -17.22 1.67 9.72
N GLU A 47 -16.63 1.69 8.52
CA GLU A 47 -16.96 0.74 7.46
C GLU A 47 -16.47 -0.68 7.80
N ILE A 48 -15.22 -0.82 8.26
CA ILE A 48 -14.60 -2.10 8.62
C ILE A 48 -15.37 -2.76 9.77
N GLN A 49 -15.71 -2.00 10.81
CA GLN A 49 -16.42 -2.50 11.99
C GLN A 49 -17.81 -3.07 11.73
N LYS A 50 -18.40 -2.83 10.55
CA LYS A 50 -19.64 -3.48 10.13
C LYS A 50 -19.44 -4.97 9.78
N TYR A 51 -18.22 -5.39 9.51
CA TYR A 51 -17.92 -6.72 8.97
C TYR A 51 -16.99 -7.55 9.86
N THR A 52 -16.24 -6.92 10.77
CA THR A 52 -15.26 -7.64 11.58
C THR A 52 -14.91 -6.89 12.86
N ASP A 53 -14.59 -7.65 13.92
CA ASP A 53 -14.09 -7.16 15.22
C ASP A 53 -12.57 -7.20 15.32
N ARG A 54 -11.86 -7.44 14.21
CA ARG A 54 -10.39 -7.51 14.22
C ARG A 54 -9.78 -6.19 14.69
N PRO A 55 -8.71 -6.22 15.49
CA PRO A 55 -7.99 -5.01 15.87
C PRO A 55 -7.54 -4.24 14.63
N ILE A 56 -7.78 -2.93 14.63
CA ILE A 56 -7.38 -2.03 13.55
C ILE A 56 -6.15 -1.25 14.00
N ILE A 57 -5.06 -1.40 13.26
CA ILE A 57 -3.81 -0.66 13.48
C ILE A 57 -3.71 0.38 12.38
N PHE A 58 -3.37 1.61 12.75
CA PHE A 58 -3.11 2.68 11.80
C PHE A 58 -1.66 3.15 11.88
N ARG A 59 -0.96 3.12 10.77
CA ARG A 59 0.36 3.73 10.58
C ARG A 59 0.24 5.00 9.75
N PRO A 60 0.47 6.18 10.32
CA PRO A 60 0.46 7.44 9.58
C PRO A 60 1.61 7.47 8.56
N HIS A 61 1.48 8.32 7.55
CA HIS A 61 2.60 8.61 6.68
C HIS A 61 3.72 9.28 7.49
N PRO A 62 4.99 8.84 7.38
CA PRO A 62 6.08 9.33 8.25
C PRO A 62 6.28 10.84 8.23
N ARG A 63 5.97 11.48 7.11
CA ARG A 63 6.10 12.93 6.91
C ARG A 63 4.76 13.68 7.04
N HIS A 64 3.71 12.99 7.45
CA HIS A 64 2.39 13.58 7.65
C HIS A 64 1.70 12.90 8.84
N PRO A 65 2.19 13.16 10.07
CA PRO A 65 1.54 12.67 11.26
C PRO A 65 0.16 13.34 11.38
N ILE A 66 -0.87 12.54 11.53
CA ILE A 66 -2.19 13.05 11.90
C ILE A 66 -2.17 13.39 13.39
N GLY A 67 -2.86 14.46 13.80
CA GLY A 67 -2.86 14.94 15.18
C GLY A 67 -3.15 13.85 16.21
N THR A 68 -2.67 14.05 17.43
CA THR A 68 -2.63 13.08 18.54
C THR A 68 -3.99 12.72 19.16
N ALA A 69 -5.06 13.44 18.79
CA ALA A 69 -6.39 13.12 19.31
C ALA A 69 -6.80 11.70 18.96
N PRO A 70 -7.24 10.87 19.94
CA PRO A 70 -7.62 9.49 19.70
C PRO A 70 -8.72 9.37 18.64
N ILE A 71 -8.65 8.35 17.83
CA ILE A 71 -9.77 7.89 16.98
C ILE A 71 -10.27 6.58 17.61
N PRO A 72 -11.55 6.51 18.02
CA PRO A 72 -12.08 5.30 18.62
C PRO A 72 -11.90 4.09 17.71
N GLY A 73 -11.55 2.96 18.31
CA GLY A 73 -11.44 1.68 17.60
C GLY A 73 -10.15 1.43 16.84
N ILE A 74 -9.13 2.30 16.99
CA ILE A 74 -7.82 2.08 16.37
C ILE A 74 -6.66 2.13 17.36
N ILE A 75 -5.60 1.41 17.01
CA ILE A 75 -4.29 1.45 17.66
C ILE A 75 -3.34 2.20 16.73
N PHE A 76 -2.72 3.27 17.22
CA PHE A 76 -1.70 4.00 16.48
C PHE A 76 -0.36 3.28 16.59
N GLU A 77 0.30 3.06 15.46
CA GLU A 77 1.65 2.50 15.37
C GLU A 77 2.52 3.39 14.49
N GLN A 78 3.62 3.88 15.03
CA GLN A 78 4.55 4.70 14.25
C GLN A 78 5.36 3.81 13.31
N PRO A 79 5.59 4.25 12.05
CA PRO A 79 6.48 3.53 11.15
C PRO A 79 7.92 3.60 11.66
N ASN A 80 8.58 2.45 11.76
CA ASN A 80 9.98 2.37 12.18
C ASN A 80 10.92 2.72 11.04
N LYS A 81 11.71 3.77 11.21
CA LYS A 81 12.76 4.10 10.22
C LYS A 81 13.89 3.09 10.29
N ILE A 82 14.32 2.59 9.13
CA ILE A 82 15.47 1.70 9.05
C ILE A 82 16.75 2.51 9.28
N PRO A 83 17.57 2.18 10.29
CA PRO A 83 18.81 2.89 10.56
C PRO A 83 19.73 2.96 9.34
N GLY A 84 20.42 4.08 9.18
CA GLY A 84 21.35 4.28 8.06
C GLY A 84 20.69 4.56 6.70
N THR A 85 19.38 4.67 6.63
CA THR A 85 18.67 5.01 5.39
C THR A 85 18.04 6.40 5.45
N TYR A 86 17.93 7.08 4.29
CA TYR A 86 17.31 8.40 4.23
C TYR A 86 15.79 8.34 4.48
N ASP A 87 15.09 7.39 3.85
CA ASP A 87 13.62 7.36 3.83
C ASP A 87 13.06 5.93 3.68
N LYS A 88 13.76 4.93 4.23
CA LYS A 88 13.23 3.57 4.28
C LYS A 88 12.64 3.28 5.65
N PHE A 89 11.47 2.66 5.64
CA PHE A 89 10.73 2.29 6.83
C PHE A 89 10.48 0.78 6.83
N ASP A 90 10.62 0.16 7.99
CA ASP A 90 10.20 -1.22 8.19
C ASP A 90 8.68 -1.23 8.31
N ILE A 91 8.03 -1.77 7.29
CA ILE A 91 6.61 -2.04 7.32
C ILE A 91 6.48 -3.55 7.49
N ALA A 92 6.28 -3.99 8.73
CA ALA A 92 6.02 -5.40 8.98
C ALA A 92 4.68 -5.78 8.34
N PHE A 93 4.75 -6.38 7.15
CA PHE A 93 3.58 -6.92 6.47
C PHE A 93 3.30 -8.34 6.99
N ASP A 94 2.67 -8.44 8.15
CA ASP A 94 2.25 -9.71 8.77
C ASP A 94 0.80 -9.68 9.27
N HIS A 95 0.04 -8.68 8.84
CA HIS A 95 -1.35 -8.49 9.22
C HIS A 95 -2.31 -9.32 8.37
N HIS A 96 -3.56 -9.47 8.84
CA HIS A 96 -4.62 -10.15 8.11
C HIS A 96 -4.80 -9.57 6.69
N CYS A 97 -4.84 -8.26 6.60
CA CYS A 97 -4.76 -7.52 5.34
C CYS A 97 -4.20 -6.11 5.56
N VAL A 98 -3.83 -5.45 4.47
CA VAL A 98 -3.41 -4.04 4.45
C VAL A 98 -4.43 -3.22 3.68
N ILE A 99 -4.86 -2.10 4.28
CA ILE A 99 -5.77 -1.14 3.66
C ILE A 99 -5.02 0.15 3.38
N SER A 100 -5.12 0.65 2.15
CA SER A 100 -4.53 1.93 1.76
C SER A 100 -5.45 2.69 0.82
N HIS A 101 -5.26 4.00 0.65
CA HIS A 101 -5.86 4.70 -0.47
C HIS A 101 -5.06 4.39 -1.75
N ASN A 102 -3.98 5.10 -1.99
CA ASN A 102 -3.12 4.91 -3.16
C ASN A 102 -1.64 5.06 -2.77
N SER A 103 -1.22 4.39 -1.69
CA SER A 103 0.14 4.50 -1.18
C SER A 103 1.02 3.33 -1.60
N GLY A 104 2.32 3.60 -1.78
CA GLY A 104 3.33 2.58 -2.08
C GLY A 104 3.31 1.36 -1.16
N PRO A 105 3.11 1.52 0.17
CA PRO A 105 2.95 0.38 1.08
C PRO A 105 1.87 -0.62 0.70
N GLY A 106 0.76 -0.20 0.07
CA GLY A 106 -0.25 -1.14 -0.44
C GLY A 106 0.31 -2.07 -1.54
N THR A 107 1.05 -1.50 -2.48
CA THR A 107 1.75 -2.28 -3.53
C THR A 107 2.81 -3.20 -2.93
N GLN A 108 3.59 -2.70 -1.95
CA GLN A 108 4.60 -3.49 -1.26
C GLN A 108 3.99 -4.65 -0.47
N ALA A 109 2.85 -4.45 0.18
CA ALA A 109 2.11 -5.51 0.87
C ALA A 109 1.68 -6.63 -0.09
N ALA A 110 1.15 -6.26 -1.26
CA ALA A 110 0.80 -7.23 -2.29
C ALA A 110 2.01 -8.04 -2.78
N ILE A 111 3.17 -7.39 -2.98
CA ILE A 111 4.44 -8.05 -3.33
C ILE A 111 4.87 -9.01 -2.20
N ALA A 112 4.72 -8.58 -0.95
CA ALA A 112 5.07 -9.35 0.24
C ALA A 112 4.10 -10.50 0.57
N GLY A 113 3.09 -10.75 -0.23
CA GLY A 113 2.15 -11.87 -0.04
C GLY A 113 1.02 -11.60 0.95
N ILE A 114 0.67 -10.34 1.17
CA ILE A 114 -0.43 -9.95 2.05
C ILE A 114 -1.62 -9.44 1.22
N PRO A 115 -2.86 -9.90 1.53
CA PRO A 115 -4.07 -9.35 0.92
C PRO A 115 -4.22 -7.86 1.16
N ILE A 116 -4.78 -7.17 0.17
CA ILE A 116 -4.92 -5.72 0.19
C ILE A 116 -6.34 -5.27 -0.14
N ILE A 117 -6.68 -4.09 0.39
CA ILE A 117 -7.85 -3.31 0.01
C ILE A 117 -7.37 -1.90 -0.30
N CYS A 118 -7.64 -1.41 -1.51
CA CYS A 118 -7.18 -0.08 -1.92
C CYS A 118 -8.13 0.60 -2.90
N ASP A 119 -7.92 1.90 -3.12
CA ASP A 119 -8.68 2.66 -4.10
C ASP A 119 -8.37 2.20 -5.53
N LYS A 120 -9.33 2.45 -6.44
CA LYS A 120 -9.21 2.12 -7.88
C LYS A 120 -8.02 2.78 -8.58
N THR A 121 -7.50 3.86 -8.03
CA THR A 121 -6.34 4.58 -8.57
C THR A 121 -5.00 3.98 -8.13
N SER A 122 -5.00 3.03 -7.20
CA SER A 122 -3.79 2.35 -6.73
C SER A 122 -3.26 1.36 -7.76
N LEU A 123 -1.94 1.29 -7.91
CA LEU A 123 -1.26 0.26 -8.71
C LEU A 123 -1.61 -1.16 -8.27
N ALA A 124 -1.96 -1.34 -7.00
CA ALA A 124 -2.33 -2.63 -6.43
C ALA A 124 -3.83 -2.96 -6.61
N HIS A 125 -4.63 -2.05 -7.18
CA HIS A 125 -6.08 -2.26 -7.32
C HIS A 125 -6.49 -3.56 -8.03
N PRO A 126 -5.79 -4.04 -9.08
CA PRO A 126 -6.14 -5.32 -9.71
C PRO A 126 -6.14 -6.53 -8.76
N LEU A 127 -5.48 -6.42 -7.61
CA LEU A 127 -5.42 -7.45 -6.57
C LEU A 127 -6.31 -7.13 -5.36
N SER A 128 -6.99 -5.98 -5.38
CA SER A 128 -7.76 -5.48 -4.24
C SER A 128 -9.05 -6.26 -4.04
N SER A 129 -9.37 -6.55 -2.78
CA SER A 129 -10.68 -7.02 -2.36
C SER A 129 -11.57 -5.86 -1.90
N SER A 130 -12.80 -6.16 -1.48
CA SER A 130 -13.70 -5.21 -0.83
C SER A 130 -13.69 -5.37 0.70
N ILE A 131 -14.01 -4.31 1.44
CA ILE A 131 -14.15 -4.35 2.90
C ILE A 131 -15.25 -5.34 3.33
N SER A 132 -16.31 -5.48 2.56
CA SER A 132 -17.39 -6.43 2.85
C SER A 132 -16.96 -7.90 2.85
N LYS A 133 -15.84 -8.22 2.19
CA LYS A 133 -15.26 -9.56 2.14
C LYS A 133 -14.02 -9.72 3.05
N ILE A 134 -13.84 -8.83 4.00
CA ILE A 134 -12.60 -8.76 4.79
C ILE A 134 -12.30 -10.02 5.59
N ASN A 135 -13.32 -10.76 6.04
CA ASN A 135 -13.12 -12.01 6.78
C ASN A 135 -12.70 -13.20 5.90
N GLU A 136 -13.07 -13.17 4.63
CA GLU A 136 -12.77 -14.20 3.62
C GLU A 136 -11.72 -13.72 2.62
N ILE A 137 -10.96 -12.66 2.99
CA ILE A 137 -10.03 -12.02 2.09
C ILE A 137 -8.90 -12.98 1.69
N PHE A 138 -8.65 -13.07 0.41
CA PHE A 138 -7.52 -13.80 -0.16
C PHE A 138 -6.72 -12.89 -1.11
N LEU A 139 -5.53 -13.32 -1.44
CA LEU A 139 -4.69 -12.66 -2.43
C LEU A 139 -4.71 -13.50 -3.71
N PRO A 140 -5.18 -12.96 -4.84
CA PRO A 140 -5.22 -13.69 -6.11
C PRO A 140 -3.81 -13.92 -6.68
N ASP A 141 -3.70 -14.66 -7.79
CA ASP A 141 -2.43 -14.76 -8.52
C ASP A 141 -1.90 -13.39 -8.91
N ARG A 142 -0.61 -13.18 -8.68
CA ARG A 142 0.06 -11.88 -8.81
C ARG A 142 1.09 -11.82 -9.93
N GLN A 143 1.34 -12.95 -10.63
CA GLN A 143 2.44 -13.02 -11.59
C GLN A 143 2.30 -11.99 -12.71
N ASN A 144 1.14 -11.96 -13.38
CA ASN A 144 0.90 -11.01 -14.48
C ASN A 144 0.92 -9.55 -13.99
N TRP A 145 0.27 -9.27 -12.87
CA TRP A 145 0.29 -7.95 -12.25
C TRP A 145 1.71 -7.50 -11.90
N PHE A 146 2.50 -8.39 -11.29
CA PHE A 146 3.87 -8.08 -10.91
C PHE A 146 4.75 -7.81 -12.13
N HIS A 147 4.60 -8.58 -13.20
CA HIS A 147 5.30 -8.30 -14.45
C HIS A 147 4.94 -6.91 -15.00
N GLN A 148 3.67 -6.52 -14.97
CA GLN A 148 3.25 -5.18 -15.39
C GLN A 148 3.90 -4.08 -14.55
N ILE A 149 3.89 -4.21 -13.21
CA ILE A 149 4.55 -3.27 -12.29
C ILE A 149 6.04 -3.12 -12.61
N LEU A 150 6.76 -4.22 -12.81
CA LEU A 150 8.18 -4.19 -13.14
C LEU A 150 8.50 -3.46 -14.45
N HIS A 151 7.54 -3.32 -15.33
CA HIS A 151 7.70 -2.54 -16.55
C HIS A 151 7.51 -1.03 -16.34
N THR A 152 7.04 -0.60 -15.19
CA THR A 152 6.89 0.81 -14.82
C THR A 152 7.99 1.30 -13.87
N GLU A 153 8.82 0.39 -13.35
CA GLU A 153 9.90 0.70 -12.42
C GLU A 153 11.26 0.73 -13.16
N TRP A 154 12.05 1.76 -12.88
CA TRP A 154 13.32 2.03 -13.53
C TRP A 154 14.40 2.37 -12.51
N THR A 155 15.61 1.92 -12.75
CA THR A 155 16.77 2.36 -11.97
C THR A 155 17.13 3.80 -12.33
N VAL A 156 17.84 4.48 -11.44
CA VAL A 156 18.37 5.84 -11.70
C VAL A 156 19.24 5.86 -12.97
N ASP A 157 20.05 4.82 -13.18
CA ASP A 157 20.90 4.70 -14.38
C ASP A 157 20.06 4.57 -15.65
N GLU A 158 19.01 3.78 -15.64
CA GLU A 158 18.08 3.65 -16.78
C GLU A 158 17.37 4.97 -17.09
N ILE A 159 16.98 5.72 -16.05
CA ILE A 159 16.39 7.06 -16.21
C ILE A 159 17.43 8.03 -16.81
N SER A 160 18.65 8.03 -16.31
CA SER A 160 19.73 8.91 -16.81
C SER A 160 20.10 8.63 -18.27
N GLN A 161 19.94 7.37 -18.71
CA GLN A 161 20.16 6.94 -20.10
C GLN A 161 18.98 7.19 -21.02
N GLY A 162 17.87 7.74 -20.52
CA GLY A 162 16.66 8.03 -21.28
C GLY A 162 15.88 6.78 -21.72
N ILE A 163 16.08 5.63 -21.07
CA ILE A 163 15.40 4.38 -21.44
C ILE A 163 13.87 4.48 -21.29
N PRO A 164 13.32 5.00 -20.16
CA PRO A 164 11.88 5.20 -20.02
C PRO A 164 11.28 6.08 -21.11
N GLN A 165 11.95 7.19 -21.41
CA GLN A 165 11.52 8.16 -22.39
C GLN A 165 11.42 7.53 -23.80
N LYS A 166 12.46 6.80 -24.22
CA LYS A 166 12.47 6.08 -25.50
C LYS A 166 11.33 5.07 -25.58
N ARG A 167 11.06 4.35 -24.50
CA ARG A 167 9.97 3.38 -24.45
C ARG A 167 8.61 4.02 -24.57
N ILE A 168 8.35 5.12 -23.86
CA ILE A 168 7.09 5.87 -23.94
C ILE A 168 6.87 6.38 -25.37
N LEU A 169 7.88 7.01 -25.98
CA LEU A 169 7.81 7.49 -27.37
C LEU A 169 7.50 6.37 -28.35
N ASN A 170 8.11 5.21 -28.21
CA ASN A 170 7.85 4.04 -29.05
C ASN A 170 6.41 3.51 -28.94
N VAL A 171 5.75 3.70 -27.80
CA VAL A 171 4.34 3.32 -27.61
C VAL A 171 3.40 4.36 -28.21
N LEU A 172 3.72 5.64 -28.06
CA LEU A 172 2.90 6.75 -28.58
C LEU A 172 2.95 6.87 -30.11
N ASN A 173 4.00 6.37 -30.75
CA ASN A 173 4.20 6.40 -32.20
C ASN A 173 3.68 5.15 -32.93
N ARG A 174 2.94 4.28 -32.25
CA ARG A 174 2.25 3.12 -32.81
C ARG A 174 0.77 3.40 -33.00
#